data_73205fdf2d0459c24df1c506d07f5e46
#
_entry.id   73205fdf2d0459c24df1c506d07f5e46
#
_cell.length_a   1.000
_cell.length_b   1.000
_cell.length_c   1.000
_cell.angle_alpha   90.00
_cell.angle_beta   90.00
_cell.angle_gamma   90.00
#
_symmetry.space_group_name_H-M   'P 1'
#
loop_
_entity.id
_entity.type
_entity.pdbx_description
1 polymer ?
#
loop_
_entity_poly.entity_id
_entity_poly.type
_entity_poly.pdbx_seq_one_letter_code
_entity_poly.pdbx_strand_id
1 'polypeptide(L)'
;MTAATTSASVAREPRLLGQTVVVIGGSAGIGLETGRLARSEAADVVLTGRNPERLEQAARHVSARSSAAFDADDGPAVKRFFDDLPGPIDHVLVAAYTRRAYGPMLESPSEETGQGIGRRVTQVLEIARNAAPKMRAGGTLLLTGGSVRKFDRESGITPAAFAVLPPFTAALALELAPVRVNLIQAAFVDTALAESYFADEAALEARREELRATSPIGRVVEPADVAALAVHLMINTAVTGATYDVDGGQRLVA
;
A
#
# COMPACT_ATOMS: atom_id res chain seq x y z
N MET A 1 30.35 -45.96 -1.73
CA MET A 1 30.77 -44.54 -1.78
C MET A 1 29.72 -43.77 -2.54
N THR A 2 28.78 -43.14 -1.83
CA THR A 2 27.69 -42.38 -2.43
C THR A 2 28.14 -40.93 -2.52
N ALA A 3 28.32 -40.42 -3.74
CA ALA A 3 28.68 -39.03 -3.97
C ALA A 3 27.46 -38.13 -3.64
N ALA A 4 27.63 -37.31 -2.61
CA ALA A 4 26.66 -36.26 -2.30
C ALA A 4 26.76 -35.16 -3.37
N THR A 5 25.76 -35.08 -4.24
CA THR A 5 25.62 -33.98 -5.19
C THR A 5 25.20 -32.74 -4.43
N THR A 6 26.17 -31.87 -4.13
CA THR A 6 25.89 -30.54 -3.56
C THR A 6 25.22 -29.70 -4.66
N SER A 7 23.90 -29.55 -4.59
CA SER A 7 23.21 -28.59 -5.44
C SER A 7 23.63 -27.19 -5.02
N ALA A 8 24.49 -26.57 -5.79
CA ALA A 8 24.79 -25.14 -5.67
C ALA A 8 23.48 -24.39 -5.99
N SER A 9 22.89 -23.74 -4.99
CA SER A 9 21.79 -22.81 -5.22
C SER A 9 22.30 -21.67 -6.10
N VAL A 10 21.84 -21.62 -7.34
CA VAL A 10 22.10 -20.46 -8.20
C VAL A 10 21.38 -19.28 -7.54
N ALA A 11 22.17 -18.38 -6.95
CA ALA A 11 21.63 -17.16 -6.37
C ALA A 11 20.94 -16.35 -7.49
N ARG A 12 19.64 -16.16 -7.36
CA ARG A 12 18.86 -15.37 -8.33
C ARG A 12 19.32 -13.92 -8.26
N GLU A 13 19.56 -13.30 -9.43
CA GLU A 13 19.90 -11.88 -9.49
C GLU A 13 18.73 -11.02 -8.95
N PRO A 14 19.04 -10.00 -8.13
CA PRO A 14 18.04 -9.06 -7.62
C PRO A 14 17.36 -8.30 -8.75
N ARG A 15 16.02 -8.22 -8.71
CA ARG A 15 15.22 -7.69 -9.83
C ARG A 15 14.98 -6.18 -9.79
N LEU A 16 15.29 -5.52 -8.67
CA LEU A 16 15.14 -4.07 -8.49
C LEU A 16 16.50 -3.38 -8.30
N LEU A 17 17.60 -4.04 -8.69
CA LEU A 17 18.95 -3.50 -8.54
C LEU A 17 19.07 -2.13 -9.21
N GLY A 18 19.49 -1.10 -8.44
CA GLY A 18 19.67 0.26 -8.91
C GLY A 18 18.39 1.02 -9.20
N GLN A 19 17.22 0.47 -8.86
CA GLN A 19 15.94 1.13 -8.98
C GLN A 19 15.54 1.84 -7.67
N THR A 20 14.94 3.02 -7.80
CA THR A 20 14.45 3.80 -6.65
C THR A 20 12.99 3.49 -6.38
N VAL A 21 12.70 3.01 -5.17
CA VAL A 21 11.34 2.73 -4.68
C VAL A 21 10.97 3.72 -3.58
N VAL A 22 9.97 4.55 -3.82
CA VAL A 22 9.41 5.48 -2.84
C VAL A 22 8.17 4.87 -2.22
N VAL A 23 8.14 4.79 -0.88
CA VAL A 23 6.99 4.25 -0.12
C VAL A 23 6.34 5.36 0.68
N ILE A 24 5.19 5.84 0.23
CA ILE A 24 4.37 6.79 0.95
C ILE A 24 3.55 6.03 2.01
N GLY A 25 3.92 6.17 3.29
CA GLY A 25 3.38 5.37 4.39
C GLY A 25 4.23 4.13 4.70
N GLY A 26 5.56 4.27 4.70
CA GLY A 26 6.52 3.20 4.89
C GLY A 26 6.91 2.91 6.35
N SER A 27 6.28 3.53 7.36
CA SER A 27 6.69 3.37 8.75
C SER A 27 6.09 2.15 9.47
N ALA A 28 5.15 1.43 8.85
CA ALA A 28 4.51 0.23 9.41
C ALA A 28 3.75 -0.57 8.34
N GLY A 29 3.30 -1.77 8.71
CA GLY A 29 2.38 -2.60 7.95
C GLY A 29 2.81 -2.85 6.52
N ILE A 30 1.86 -2.75 5.58
CA ILE A 30 2.07 -3.03 4.16
C ILE A 30 3.23 -2.22 3.57
N GLY A 31 3.30 -0.92 3.88
CA GLY A 31 4.36 -0.06 3.35
C GLY A 31 5.75 -0.45 3.85
N LEU A 32 5.89 -0.72 5.14
CA LEU A 32 7.16 -1.16 5.73
C LEU A 32 7.63 -2.48 5.12
N GLU A 33 6.73 -3.44 5.02
CA GLU A 33 7.04 -4.77 4.48
C GLU A 33 7.37 -4.71 2.98
N THR A 34 6.67 -3.85 2.21
CA THR A 34 7.02 -3.61 0.80
C THR A 34 8.41 -2.98 0.67
N GLY A 35 8.74 -2.00 1.53
CA GLY A 35 10.07 -1.41 1.56
C GLY A 35 11.15 -2.46 1.88
N ARG A 36 10.89 -3.33 2.87
CA ARG A 36 11.81 -4.42 3.25
C ARG A 36 12.03 -5.40 2.09
N LEU A 37 10.94 -5.81 1.43
CA LEU A 37 11.02 -6.74 0.31
C LEU A 37 11.68 -6.11 -0.93
N ALA A 38 11.38 -4.85 -1.25
CA ALA A 38 12.05 -4.12 -2.32
C ALA A 38 13.57 -3.99 -2.04
N ARG A 39 13.94 -3.72 -0.79
CA ARG A 39 15.36 -3.67 -0.39
C ARG A 39 16.05 -5.03 -0.54
N SER A 40 15.37 -6.14 -0.26
CA SER A 40 15.92 -7.48 -0.49
C SER A 40 16.11 -7.81 -1.98
N GLU A 41 15.39 -7.11 -2.88
CA GLU A 41 15.61 -7.13 -4.33
C GLU A 41 16.59 -6.04 -4.80
N ALA A 42 17.38 -5.49 -3.87
CA ALA A 42 18.45 -4.50 -4.06
C ALA A 42 17.99 -3.12 -4.55
N ALA A 43 16.73 -2.75 -4.30
CA ALA A 43 16.24 -1.39 -4.57
C ALA A 43 16.85 -0.36 -3.62
N ASP A 44 16.98 0.88 -4.08
CA ASP A 44 17.16 2.06 -3.24
C ASP A 44 15.82 2.51 -2.69
N VAL A 45 15.58 2.26 -1.41
CA VAL A 45 14.26 2.52 -0.78
C VAL A 45 14.26 3.87 -0.09
N VAL A 46 13.21 4.67 -0.35
CA VAL A 46 12.89 5.92 0.34
C VAL A 46 11.58 5.73 1.07
N LEU A 47 11.58 5.94 2.40
CA LEU A 47 10.39 5.78 3.23
C LEU A 47 9.82 7.13 3.64
N THR A 48 8.49 7.23 3.67
CA THR A 48 7.81 8.39 4.28
C THR A 48 6.79 7.96 5.31
N GLY A 49 6.46 8.86 6.24
CA GLY A 49 5.48 8.61 7.29
C GLY A 49 5.27 9.83 8.16
N ARG A 50 4.21 9.83 8.97
CA ARG A 50 3.84 11.00 9.80
C ARG A 50 4.62 11.12 11.11
N ASN A 51 4.93 9.99 11.73
CA ASN A 51 5.65 9.98 13.01
C ASN A 51 7.15 9.84 12.74
N PRO A 52 7.97 10.87 13.06
CA PRO A 52 9.40 10.86 12.75
C PRO A 52 10.17 9.74 13.43
N GLU A 53 9.89 9.45 14.70
CA GLU A 53 10.61 8.46 15.50
C GLU A 53 10.37 7.05 14.96
N ARG A 54 9.09 6.70 14.72
CA ARG A 54 8.72 5.41 14.13
C ARG A 54 9.26 5.25 12.71
N LEU A 55 9.26 6.34 11.93
CA LEU A 55 9.81 6.33 10.58
C LEU A 55 11.32 6.11 10.58
N GLU A 56 12.04 6.73 11.50
CA GLU A 56 13.49 6.55 11.65
C GLU A 56 13.83 5.10 12.04
N GLN A 57 13.06 4.50 12.96
CA GLN A 57 13.23 3.08 13.31
C GLN A 57 12.97 2.18 12.09
N ALA A 58 11.90 2.44 11.34
CA ALA A 58 11.59 1.72 10.11
C ALA A 58 12.69 1.86 9.05
N ALA A 59 13.21 3.07 8.85
CA ALA A 59 14.28 3.34 7.91
C ALA A 59 15.58 2.59 8.25
N ARG A 60 15.93 2.53 9.54
CA ARG A 60 17.07 1.70 10.01
C ARG A 60 16.84 0.22 9.78
N HIS A 61 15.62 -0.28 10.12
CA HIS A 61 15.27 -1.68 9.96
C HIS A 61 15.34 -2.16 8.49
N VAL A 62 14.87 -1.32 7.56
CA VAL A 62 14.88 -1.61 6.12
C VAL A 62 16.25 -1.32 5.49
N SER A 63 17.15 -0.60 6.17
CA SER A 63 18.33 0.01 5.56
C SER A 63 17.94 0.92 4.39
N ALA A 64 16.94 1.78 4.62
CA ALA A 64 16.46 2.71 3.61
C ALA A 64 17.55 3.73 3.25
N ARG A 65 17.59 4.13 1.97
CA ARG A 65 18.49 5.17 1.47
C ARG A 65 18.25 6.53 2.14
N SER A 66 16.97 6.86 2.36
CA SER A 66 16.54 8.07 3.06
C SER A 66 15.11 7.94 3.57
N SER A 67 14.73 8.87 4.45
CA SER A 67 13.35 8.98 4.92
C SER A 67 12.93 10.43 5.08
N ALA A 68 11.62 10.73 4.93
CA ALA A 68 11.06 12.07 5.12
C ALA A 68 9.74 12.01 5.89
N ALA A 69 9.64 12.77 6.97
CA ALA A 69 8.46 12.80 7.81
C ALA A 69 7.49 13.90 7.36
N PHE A 70 6.29 13.51 6.92
CA PHE A 70 5.19 14.42 6.59
C PHE A 70 3.86 13.69 6.57
N ASP A 71 2.75 14.45 6.57
CA ASP A 71 1.42 13.89 6.32
C ASP A 71 1.14 13.83 4.81
N ALA A 72 0.80 12.66 4.32
CA ALA A 72 0.47 12.46 2.90
C ALA A 72 -0.85 13.14 2.48
N ASP A 73 -1.65 13.63 3.42
CA ASP A 73 -2.83 14.46 3.15
C ASP A 73 -2.47 15.97 3.05
N ASP A 74 -1.23 16.37 3.37
CA ASP A 74 -0.71 17.73 3.19
C ASP A 74 -0.07 17.87 1.79
N GLY A 75 -0.86 18.33 0.81
CA GLY A 75 -0.41 18.52 -0.57
C GLY A 75 0.87 19.37 -0.71
N PRO A 76 0.99 20.53 -0.04
CA PRO A 76 2.24 21.30 0.03
C PRO A 76 3.44 20.51 0.54
N ALA A 77 3.27 19.66 1.55
CA ALA A 77 4.36 18.82 2.05
C ALA A 77 4.73 17.71 1.06
N VAL A 78 3.72 17.08 0.41
CA VAL A 78 3.94 16.14 -0.69
C VAL A 78 4.74 16.78 -1.82
N LYS A 79 4.36 17.99 -2.21
CA LYS A 79 5.08 18.73 -3.27
C LYS A 79 6.54 18.97 -2.87
N ARG A 80 6.80 19.54 -1.68
CA ARG A 80 8.17 19.77 -1.20
C ARG A 80 9.00 18.49 -1.20
N PHE A 81 8.42 17.40 -0.70
CA PHE A 81 9.11 16.11 -0.67
C PHE A 81 9.56 15.67 -2.08
N PHE A 82 8.66 15.73 -3.08
CA PHE A 82 9.04 15.33 -4.42
C PHE A 82 9.97 16.34 -5.09
N ASP A 83 9.86 17.65 -4.82
CA ASP A 83 10.80 18.66 -5.33
C ASP A 83 12.23 18.36 -4.85
N ASP A 84 12.40 18.06 -3.56
CA ASP A 84 13.70 17.81 -2.91
C ASP A 84 14.26 16.42 -3.21
N LEU A 85 13.42 15.46 -3.60
CA LEU A 85 13.87 14.10 -3.86
C LEU A 85 14.71 14.02 -5.14
N PRO A 86 15.96 13.51 -5.08
CA PRO A 86 16.75 13.28 -6.28
C PRO A 86 16.05 12.28 -7.20
N GLY A 87 15.87 12.65 -8.46
CA GLY A 87 15.36 11.73 -9.48
C GLY A 87 16.47 10.91 -10.11
N PRO A 88 16.12 9.95 -10.96
CA PRO A 88 14.76 9.51 -11.27
C PRO A 88 14.19 8.51 -10.25
N ILE A 89 12.85 8.40 -10.25
CA ILE A 89 12.10 7.42 -9.44
C ILE A 89 11.61 6.30 -10.36
N ASP A 90 11.77 5.04 -9.95
CA ASP A 90 11.27 3.90 -10.71
C ASP A 90 9.87 3.49 -10.23
N HIS A 91 9.65 3.47 -8.91
CA HIS A 91 8.40 3.00 -8.33
C HIS A 91 7.93 3.87 -7.17
N VAL A 92 6.64 4.13 -7.10
CA VAL A 92 5.97 4.77 -5.96
C VAL A 92 4.86 3.84 -5.46
N LEU A 93 4.90 3.49 -4.18
CA LEU A 93 3.79 2.83 -3.48
C LEU A 93 3.07 3.84 -2.59
N VAL A 94 1.76 3.96 -2.72
CA VAL A 94 0.89 4.76 -1.85
C VAL A 94 0.19 3.86 -0.86
N ALA A 95 0.83 3.62 0.29
CA ALA A 95 0.30 2.83 1.40
C ALA A 95 -0.17 3.71 2.59
N ALA A 96 -0.01 5.02 2.49
CA ALA A 96 -0.51 5.93 3.51
C ALA A 96 -2.04 5.95 3.49
N TYR A 97 -2.63 5.60 4.63
CA TYR A 97 -4.06 5.70 4.88
C TYR A 97 -4.28 6.26 6.29
N THR A 98 -5.12 7.27 6.38
CA THR A 98 -5.57 7.78 7.68
C THR A 98 -6.96 7.24 7.95
N ARG A 99 -7.07 6.36 8.95
CA ARG A 99 -8.39 5.94 9.44
C ARG A 99 -9.12 7.19 9.92
N ARG A 100 -10.32 7.37 9.41
CA ARG A 100 -11.33 8.25 10.01
C ARG A 100 -12.53 7.39 10.34
N ALA A 101 -13.02 7.51 11.56
CA ALA A 101 -14.30 6.93 11.92
C ALA A 101 -15.37 7.79 11.26
N TYR A 102 -15.97 7.29 10.21
CA TYR A 102 -17.21 7.82 9.69
C TYR A 102 -18.31 7.01 10.36
N GLY A 103 -19.11 7.66 11.21
CA GLY A 103 -20.30 7.06 11.77
C GLY A 103 -21.39 6.82 10.71
N PRO A 104 -22.58 6.42 11.13
CA PRO A 104 -23.72 6.27 10.23
C PRO A 104 -23.94 7.53 9.38
N MET A 105 -24.07 7.36 8.07
CA MET A 105 -24.05 8.49 7.11
C MET A 105 -25.14 9.53 7.38
N LEU A 106 -26.31 9.10 7.85
CA LEU A 106 -27.43 10.02 8.13
C LEU A 106 -27.28 10.77 9.47
N GLU A 107 -26.35 10.33 10.31
CA GLU A 107 -26.05 10.97 11.62
C GLU A 107 -24.79 11.85 11.51
N SER A 108 -24.04 11.72 10.40
CA SER A 108 -22.84 12.51 10.14
C SER A 108 -23.15 13.76 9.32
N PRO A 109 -22.45 14.88 9.53
CA PRO A 109 -22.56 16.06 8.68
C PRO A 109 -22.29 15.72 7.21
N SER A 110 -23.15 16.22 6.30
CA SER A 110 -23.02 15.93 4.85
C SER A 110 -21.67 16.35 4.27
N GLU A 111 -21.11 17.44 4.79
CA GLU A 111 -19.80 17.93 4.37
C GLU A 111 -18.69 16.93 4.74
N GLU A 112 -18.67 16.39 5.95
CA GLU A 112 -17.68 15.39 6.39
C GLU A 112 -17.82 14.09 5.57
N THR A 113 -19.08 13.68 5.33
CA THR A 113 -19.38 12.51 4.50
C THR A 113 -18.85 12.68 3.07
N GLY A 114 -19.10 13.84 2.45
CA GLY A 114 -18.60 14.17 1.11
C GLY A 114 -17.07 14.24 1.03
N GLN A 115 -16.43 14.84 2.04
CA GLN A 115 -14.98 14.89 2.15
C GLN A 115 -14.34 13.51 2.27
N GLY A 116 -15.07 12.53 2.80
CA GLY A 116 -14.56 11.15 2.95
C GLY A 116 -14.13 10.52 1.62
N ILE A 117 -14.93 10.69 0.56
CA ILE A 117 -14.58 10.22 -0.79
C ILE A 117 -13.47 11.09 -1.40
N GLY A 118 -13.67 12.42 -1.37
CA GLY A 118 -12.77 13.36 -2.04
C GLY A 118 -11.34 13.31 -1.52
N ARG A 119 -11.19 13.09 -0.24
CA ARG A 119 -9.88 13.13 0.43
C ARG A 119 -8.90 12.09 -0.11
N ARG A 120 -9.36 10.83 -0.30
CA ARG A 120 -8.52 9.77 -0.84
C ARG A 120 -8.13 10.04 -2.29
N VAL A 121 -9.08 10.52 -3.09
CA VAL A 121 -8.83 10.91 -4.49
C VAL A 121 -7.82 12.06 -4.53
N THR A 122 -8.02 13.10 -3.73
CA THR A 122 -7.10 14.27 -3.65
C THR A 122 -5.69 13.84 -3.25
N GLN A 123 -5.54 13.00 -2.22
CA GLN A 123 -4.23 12.49 -1.78
C GLN A 123 -3.49 11.80 -2.93
N VAL A 124 -4.17 10.88 -3.63
CA VAL A 124 -3.55 10.15 -4.75
C VAL A 124 -3.22 11.09 -5.91
N LEU A 125 -4.10 12.04 -6.24
CA LEU A 125 -3.84 13.03 -7.28
C LEU A 125 -2.62 13.91 -6.97
N GLU A 126 -2.50 14.39 -5.72
CA GLU A 126 -1.34 15.20 -5.32
C GLU A 126 -0.04 14.39 -5.40
N ILE A 127 -0.06 13.13 -4.96
CA ILE A 127 1.11 12.26 -5.08
C ILE A 127 1.44 11.99 -6.56
N ALA A 128 0.45 11.61 -7.38
CA ALA A 128 0.64 11.32 -8.80
C ALA A 128 1.20 12.53 -9.55
N ARG A 129 0.61 13.72 -9.35
CA ARG A 129 1.01 14.96 -10.00
C ARG A 129 2.45 15.36 -9.71
N ASN A 130 2.89 15.17 -8.46
CA ASN A 130 4.24 15.54 -8.03
C ASN A 130 5.28 14.45 -8.32
N ALA A 131 4.88 13.18 -8.33
CA ALA A 131 5.78 12.07 -8.65
C ALA A 131 6.02 11.92 -10.16
N ALA A 132 4.99 12.05 -10.99
CA ALA A 132 5.02 11.73 -12.41
C ALA A 132 6.19 12.40 -13.18
N PRO A 133 6.51 13.71 -12.98
CA PRO A 133 7.62 14.35 -13.70
C PRO A 133 9.00 13.75 -13.39
N LYS A 134 9.13 13.01 -12.29
CA LYS A 134 10.38 12.37 -11.85
C LYS A 134 10.41 10.87 -12.09
N MET A 135 9.29 10.27 -12.50
CA MET A 135 9.20 8.84 -12.74
C MET A 135 9.80 8.43 -14.07
N ARG A 136 10.51 7.31 -14.08
CA ARG A 136 11.00 6.71 -15.34
C ARG A 136 9.85 6.16 -16.16
N ALA A 137 10.01 6.22 -17.48
CA ALA A 137 9.16 5.48 -18.42
C ALA A 137 9.15 3.98 -18.05
N GLY A 138 7.97 3.38 -17.99
CA GLY A 138 7.80 1.99 -17.54
C GLY A 138 7.85 1.78 -16.03
N GLY A 139 8.11 2.82 -15.26
CA GLY A 139 7.99 2.82 -13.80
C GLY A 139 6.57 2.54 -13.33
N THR A 140 6.35 2.48 -12.01
CA THR A 140 5.06 2.04 -11.46
C THR A 140 4.59 2.95 -10.33
N LEU A 141 3.36 3.44 -10.44
CA LEU A 141 2.59 3.99 -9.32
C LEU A 141 1.62 2.91 -8.82
N LEU A 142 1.83 2.43 -7.61
CA LEU A 142 0.98 1.45 -6.95
C LEU A 142 0.13 2.12 -5.88
N LEU A 143 -1.17 1.91 -5.97
CA LEU A 143 -2.13 2.37 -4.99
C LEU A 143 -2.53 1.19 -4.10
N THR A 144 -2.77 1.47 -2.81
CA THR A 144 -3.44 0.52 -1.93
C THR A 144 -4.84 1.00 -1.61
N GLY A 145 -5.77 0.08 -1.50
CA GLY A 145 -7.16 0.34 -1.11
C GLY A 145 -7.71 -0.76 -0.22
N GLY A 146 -8.90 -0.53 0.32
CA GLY A 146 -9.64 -1.53 1.08
C GLY A 146 -10.61 -2.28 0.18
N SER A 147 -10.65 -3.60 0.31
CA SER A 147 -11.72 -4.41 -0.25
C SER A 147 -12.91 -4.37 0.70
N VAL A 148 -13.94 -3.63 0.34
CA VAL A 148 -15.15 -3.54 1.16
C VAL A 148 -16.12 -4.65 0.76
N ARG A 149 -16.50 -5.46 1.74
CA ARG A 149 -17.30 -6.65 1.48
C ARG A 149 -18.55 -6.75 2.33
N LYS A 150 -18.46 -6.27 3.53
CA LYS A 150 -19.60 -6.22 4.45
C LYS A 150 -20.01 -4.77 4.60
N PHE A 151 -21.21 -4.49 4.18
CA PHE A 151 -21.82 -3.20 4.44
C PHE A 151 -22.57 -3.32 5.77
N ASP A 152 -22.17 -2.50 6.72
CA ASP A 152 -22.88 -2.33 7.98
C ASP A 152 -23.13 -0.84 8.22
N ARG A 153 -23.99 -0.54 9.17
CA ARG A 153 -24.37 0.84 9.48
C ARG A 153 -23.18 1.69 9.93
N GLU A 154 -22.21 1.06 10.60
CA GLU A 154 -21.07 1.75 11.20
C GLU A 154 -19.94 1.98 10.18
N SER A 155 -19.97 1.31 9.04
CA SER A 155 -19.00 1.51 7.96
C SER A 155 -19.07 2.90 7.33
N GLY A 156 -20.22 3.55 7.42
CA GLY A 156 -20.45 4.90 6.91
C GLY A 156 -20.08 5.04 5.44
N ILE A 157 -19.32 6.07 5.10
CA ILE A 157 -18.88 6.38 3.72
C ILE A 157 -17.64 5.59 3.27
N THR A 158 -16.97 4.86 4.16
CA THR A 158 -15.72 4.15 3.86
C THR A 158 -15.81 3.23 2.64
N PRO A 159 -16.89 2.43 2.46
CA PRO A 159 -17.07 1.61 1.27
C PRO A 159 -17.02 2.39 -0.03
N ALA A 160 -17.72 3.52 -0.09
CA ALA A 160 -17.74 4.37 -1.28
C ALA A 160 -16.38 5.02 -1.54
N ALA A 161 -15.65 5.42 -0.49
CA ALA A 161 -14.32 6.00 -0.61
C ALA A 161 -13.28 5.03 -1.21
N PHE A 162 -13.47 3.72 -1.05
CA PHE A 162 -12.64 2.72 -1.71
C PHE A 162 -13.18 2.29 -3.08
N ALA A 163 -14.49 2.30 -3.27
CA ALA A 163 -15.12 1.90 -4.54
C ALA A 163 -14.76 2.84 -5.72
N VAL A 164 -14.36 4.08 -5.45
CA VAL A 164 -13.93 5.03 -6.47
C VAL A 164 -12.53 4.69 -7.04
N LEU A 165 -11.70 3.96 -6.31
CA LEU A 165 -10.31 3.75 -6.68
C LEU A 165 -10.10 2.90 -7.95
N PRO A 166 -10.85 1.82 -8.23
CA PRO A 166 -10.65 1.03 -9.45
C PRO A 166 -10.78 1.84 -10.75
N PRO A 167 -11.91 2.54 -11.03
CA PRO A 167 -12.03 3.36 -12.22
C PRO A 167 -11.04 4.54 -12.23
N PHE A 168 -10.74 5.11 -11.08
CA PHE A 168 -9.74 6.16 -10.94
C PHE A 168 -8.32 5.67 -11.30
N THR A 169 -7.95 4.45 -10.89
CA THR A 169 -6.68 3.80 -11.25
C THR A 169 -6.56 3.61 -12.77
N ALA A 170 -7.64 3.14 -13.41
CA ALA A 170 -7.67 2.96 -14.86
C ALA A 170 -7.50 4.28 -15.61
N ALA A 171 -8.15 5.36 -15.15
CA ALA A 171 -7.99 6.69 -15.72
C ALA A 171 -6.55 7.20 -15.57
N LEU A 172 -5.97 7.10 -14.37
CA LEU A 172 -4.57 7.50 -14.13
C LEU A 172 -3.57 6.70 -14.98
N ALA A 173 -3.85 5.42 -15.24
CA ALA A 173 -2.98 4.58 -16.08
C ALA A 173 -2.91 5.08 -17.53
N LEU A 174 -3.97 5.69 -18.04
CA LEU A 174 -4.00 6.33 -19.36
C LEU A 174 -3.28 7.68 -19.35
N GLU A 175 -3.52 8.50 -18.32
CA GLU A 175 -2.94 9.84 -18.22
C GLU A 175 -1.43 9.83 -17.96
N LEU A 176 -0.95 8.84 -17.20
CA LEU A 176 0.46 8.74 -16.81
C LEU A 176 1.31 7.86 -17.72
N ALA A 177 0.71 7.28 -18.77
CA ALA A 177 1.46 6.43 -19.69
C ALA A 177 2.73 7.16 -20.21
N PRO A 178 3.89 6.50 -20.25
CA PRO A 178 4.12 5.06 -20.07
C PRO A 178 4.40 4.61 -18.62
N VAL A 179 4.15 5.43 -17.60
CA VAL A 179 4.16 5.01 -16.19
C VAL A 179 2.95 4.09 -15.96
N ARG A 180 3.17 2.94 -15.36
CA ARG A 180 2.11 1.97 -15.09
C ARG A 180 1.42 2.31 -13.77
N VAL A 181 0.10 2.23 -13.72
CA VAL A 181 -0.67 2.48 -12.50
C VAL A 181 -1.54 1.26 -12.20
N ASN A 182 -1.44 0.72 -10.99
CA ASN A 182 -2.24 -0.42 -10.54
C ASN A 182 -2.72 -0.21 -9.09
N LEU A 183 -3.77 -0.91 -8.74
CA LEU A 183 -4.38 -0.88 -7.40
C LEU A 183 -4.32 -2.27 -6.76
N ILE A 184 -3.88 -2.33 -5.52
CA ILE A 184 -3.99 -3.50 -4.66
C ILE A 184 -5.08 -3.20 -3.62
N GLN A 185 -6.16 -3.97 -3.65
CA GLN A 185 -7.21 -3.93 -2.63
C GLN A 185 -6.99 -5.07 -1.65
N ALA A 186 -6.85 -4.73 -0.38
CA ALA A 186 -6.72 -5.71 0.69
C ALA A 186 -7.97 -5.70 1.57
N ALA A 187 -8.40 -6.87 2.05
CA ALA A 187 -9.40 -6.97 3.09
C ALA A 187 -8.75 -6.73 4.47
N PHE A 188 -9.09 -7.53 5.47
CA PHE A 188 -8.37 -7.47 6.74
C PHE A 188 -6.93 -7.96 6.54
N VAL A 189 -5.98 -7.09 6.83
CA VAL A 189 -4.54 -7.41 6.89
C VAL A 189 -4.05 -7.15 8.31
N ASP A 190 -3.36 -8.10 8.91
CA ASP A 190 -2.91 -8.00 10.30
C ASP A 190 -1.82 -6.93 10.45
N THR A 191 -2.23 -5.75 10.87
CA THR A 191 -1.39 -4.54 10.97
C THR A 191 -1.82 -3.70 12.17
N ALA A 192 -0.94 -2.83 12.63
CA ALA A 192 -1.28 -1.84 13.66
C ALA A 192 -2.45 -0.92 13.24
N LEU A 193 -2.71 -0.73 11.94
CA LEU A 193 -3.92 -0.06 11.48
C LEU A 193 -5.15 -0.92 11.76
N ALA A 194 -5.09 -2.22 11.48
CA ALA A 194 -6.20 -3.15 11.75
C ALA A 194 -6.52 -3.20 13.25
N GLU A 195 -5.50 -3.26 14.11
CA GLU A 195 -5.66 -3.19 15.57
C GLU A 195 -6.52 -1.99 15.99
N SER A 196 -6.32 -0.83 15.35
CA SER A 196 -7.06 0.39 15.67
C SER A 196 -8.55 0.35 15.36
N TYR A 197 -9.06 -0.69 14.71
CA TYR A 197 -10.48 -0.88 14.43
C TYR A 197 -11.21 -1.63 15.55
N PHE A 198 -10.49 -2.22 16.50
CA PHE A 198 -11.04 -3.02 17.58
C PHE A 198 -10.94 -2.30 18.91
N ALA A 199 -11.90 -2.59 19.80
CA ALA A 199 -11.95 -1.95 21.12
C ALA A 199 -10.79 -2.41 22.02
N ASP A 200 -10.40 -3.68 21.88
CA ASP A 200 -9.37 -4.32 22.68
C ASP A 200 -8.73 -5.51 21.93
N GLU A 201 -7.69 -6.09 22.54
CA GLU A 201 -6.97 -7.25 21.98
C GLU A 201 -7.86 -8.50 21.88
N ALA A 202 -8.84 -8.67 22.78
CA ALA A 202 -9.75 -9.83 22.75
C ALA A 202 -10.66 -9.78 21.51
N ALA A 203 -11.18 -8.59 21.16
CA ALA A 203 -11.98 -8.38 19.96
C ALA A 203 -11.14 -8.59 18.68
N LEU A 204 -9.90 -8.13 18.69
CA LEU A 204 -8.97 -8.36 17.58
C LEU A 204 -8.65 -9.85 17.40
N GLU A 205 -8.35 -10.57 18.49
CA GLU A 205 -8.04 -12.00 18.39
C GLU A 205 -9.27 -12.83 17.98
N ALA A 206 -10.46 -12.49 18.48
CA ALA A 206 -11.70 -13.10 18.00
C ALA A 206 -11.88 -12.93 16.47
N ARG A 207 -11.52 -11.75 15.93
CA ARG A 207 -11.53 -11.53 14.48
C ARG A 207 -10.47 -12.35 13.75
N ARG A 208 -9.28 -12.50 14.30
CA ARG A 208 -8.23 -13.37 13.75
C ARG A 208 -8.67 -14.83 13.70
N GLU A 209 -9.29 -15.33 14.77
CA GLU A 209 -9.83 -16.69 14.85
C GLU A 209 -10.96 -16.93 13.84
N GLU A 210 -11.90 -15.99 13.74
CA GLU A 210 -12.96 -16.04 12.72
C GLU A 210 -12.36 -16.16 11.32
N LEU A 211 -11.36 -15.35 11.00
CA LEU A 211 -10.71 -15.37 9.69
C LEU A 211 -9.93 -16.67 9.44
N ARG A 212 -9.27 -17.23 10.45
CA ARG A 212 -8.62 -18.55 10.33
C ARG A 212 -9.64 -19.66 10.03
N ALA A 213 -10.83 -19.56 10.61
CA ALA A 213 -11.88 -20.56 10.44
C ALA A 213 -12.65 -20.41 9.11
N THR A 214 -12.83 -19.19 8.61
CA THR A 214 -13.74 -18.92 7.48
C THR A 214 -13.01 -18.56 6.19
N SER A 215 -11.79 -18.03 6.26
CA SER A 215 -11.02 -17.65 5.06
C SER A 215 -10.65 -18.89 4.24
N PRO A 216 -10.87 -18.89 2.92
CA PRO A 216 -10.48 -20.00 2.05
C PRO A 216 -9.00 -20.39 2.12
N ILE A 217 -8.11 -19.45 2.44
CA ILE A 217 -6.68 -19.77 2.63
C ILE A 217 -6.33 -20.32 4.02
N GLY A 218 -7.30 -20.42 4.94
CA GLY A 218 -7.13 -20.98 6.29
C GLY A 218 -6.21 -20.17 7.23
N ARG A 219 -5.95 -18.92 6.90
CA ARG A 219 -5.12 -18.00 7.72
C ARG A 219 -5.51 -16.54 7.52
N VAL A 220 -5.01 -15.69 8.39
CA VAL A 220 -5.09 -14.22 8.22
C VAL A 220 -4.12 -13.77 7.13
N VAL A 221 -4.51 -12.76 6.36
CA VAL A 221 -3.62 -12.08 5.41
C VAL A 221 -2.64 -11.19 6.17
N GLU A 222 -1.37 -11.31 5.85
CA GLU A 222 -0.29 -10.55 6.46
C GLU A 222 0.24 -9.44 5.52
N PRO A 223 0.93 -8.42 6.05
CA PRO A 223 1.59 -7.40 5.24
C PRO A 223 2.50 -7.97 4.15
N ALA A 224 3.14 -9.11 4.42
CA ALA A 224 4.03 -9.80 3.49
C ALA A 224 3.32 -10.28 2.21
N ASP A 225 2.05 -10.71 2.33
CA ASP A 225 1.25 -11.15 1.19
C ASP A 225 1.00 -10.00 0.22
N VAL A 226 0.66 -8.83 0.77
CA VAL A 226 0.42 -7.62 -0.03
C VAL A 226 1.73 -7.10 -0.62
N ALA A 227 2.81 -7.09 0.16
CA ALA A 227 4.13 -6.67 -0.28
C ALA A 227 4.68 -7.53 -1.41
N ALA A 228 4.46 -8.84 -1.38
CA ALA A 228 4.86 -9.77 -2.43
C ALA A 228 4.21 -9.40 -3.77
N LEU A 229 2.91 -9.09 -3.78
CA LEU A 229 2.23 -8.62 -4.98
C LEU A 229 2.72 -7.24 -5.40
N ALA A 230 2.94 -6.32 -4.46
CA ALA A 230 3.44 -4.98 -4.78
C ALA A 230 4.80 -5.04 -5.50
N VAL A 231 5.74 -5.82 -5.00
CA VAL A 231 7.05 -6.03 -5.66
C VAL A 231 6.89 -6.76 -7.00
N HIS A 232 5.99 -7.76 -7.09
CA HIS A 232 5.70 -8.39 -8.38
C HIS A 232 5.21 -7.37 -9.42
N LEU A 233 4.31 -6.46 -9.06
CA LEU A 233 3.80 -5.42 -9.95
C LEU A 233 4.85 -4.36 -10.33
N MET A 234 5.83 -4.10 -9.48
CA MET A 234 6.99 -3.29 -9.84
C MET A 234 7.79 -3.94 -10.96
N ILE A 235 8.02 -5.24 -10.88
CA ILE A 235 8.86 -6.01 -11.80
C ILE A 235 8.13 -6.40 -13.09
N ASN A 236 6.83 -6.69 -13.03
CA ASN A 236 6.05 -7.13 -14.19
C ASN A 236 5.62 -5.94 -15.03
N THR A 237 6.34 -5.71 -16.14
CA THR A 237 6.16 -4.54 -17.02
C THR A 237 4.92 -4.59 -17.91
N ALA A 238 4.20 -5.71 -17.96
CA ALA A 238 3.04 -5.89 -18.86
C ALA A 238 1.70 -5.51 -18.20
N VAL A 239 1.71 -5.05 -16.94
CA VAL A 239 0.49 -4.84 -16.16
C VAL A 239 0.29 -3.37 -15.82
N THR A 240 -0.85 -2.80 -16.24
CA THR A 240 -1.29 -1.43 -15.91
C THR A 240 -2.81 -1.33 -15.92
N GLY A 241 -3.37 -0.37 -15.19
CA GLY A 241 -4.81 -0.09 -15.10
C GLY A 241 -5.62 -1.16 -14.36
N ALA A 242 -4.97 -2.12 -13.72
CA ALA A 242 -5.62 -3.27 -13.10
C ALA A 242 -5.82 -3.09 -11.58
N THR A 243 -6.83 -3.78 -11.08
CA THR A 243 -7.10 -3.92 -9.65
C THR A 243 -6.92 -5.38 -9.24
N TYR A 244 -6.19 -5.59 -8.17
CA TYR A 244 -5.89 -6.91 -7.60
C TYR A 244 -6.38 -7.01 -6.18
N ASP A 245 -7.12 -8.08 -5.87
CA ASP A 245 -7.53 -8.37 -4.50
C ASP A 245 -6.51 -9.27 -3.80
N VAL A 246 -6.06 -8.85 -2.61
CA VAL A 246 -5.27 -9.66 -1.67
C VAL A 246 -6.10 -9.79 -0.40
N ASP A 247 -6.98 -10.77 -0.37
CA ASP A 247 -8.01 -10.90 0.65
C ASP A 247 -8.18 -12.31 1.22
N GLY A 248 -7.30 -13.24 0.83
CA GLY A 248 -7.40 -14.62 1.29
C GLY A 248 -8.69 -15.34 0.87
N GLY A 249 -9.42 -14.81 -0.12
CA GLY A 249 -10.71 -15.32 -0.55
C GLY A 249 -11.87 -14.87 0.36
N GLN A 250 -11.66 -13.94 1.28
CA GLN A 250 -12.72 -13.45 2.18
C GLN A 250 -13.98 -13.01 1.39
N ARG A 251 -13.82 -12.53 0.16
CA ARG A 251 -14.94 -12.13 -0.71
C ARG A 251 -15.82 -13.28 -1.17
N LEU A 252 -15.36 -14.46 -1.10
CA LEU A 252 -16.09 -15.63 -1.60
C LEU A 252 -16.96 -16.24 -0.53
N VAL A 253 -16.74 -15.87 0.74
CA VAL A 253 -17.39 -16.48 1.93
C VAL A 253 -18.09 -15.46 2.83
N ALA A 254 -18.09 -14.19 2.46
CA ALA A 254 -18.73 -13.10 3.23
C ALA A 254 -20.22 -12.97 2.91
#